data_93b40c4eb1c48c8f73a2cbb8b5888739
#
_entry.id   93b40c4eb1c48c8f73a2cbb8b5888739
#
_cell.length_a   1.000
_cell.length_b   1.000
_cell.length_c   1.000
_cell.angle_alpha   90.00
_cell.angle_beta   90.00
_cell.angle_gamma   90.00
#
_symmetry.space_group_name_H-M   'P 1'
#
loop_
_entity.id
_entity.type
_entity.pdbx_description
1 polymer ?
#
loop_
_entity_poly.entity_id
_entity_poly.type
_entity_poly.pdbx_seq_one_letter_code
_entity_poly.pdbx_strand_id
1 'polypeptide(L)'
;MTSMPYADDPLWYKDAVIYQLHVKAYFDSDGNGIGDFSGLTSRLDYIQDLGVNTIWLQPFYPSPMRDDGYDISDYRNVYPDYGTRRDFRLFVRAAHRRGIRVITELVINHTSDQHPWFQAARRAPAGSPRRDYYVWSDTDQKFPETRIIFTDTESSNWAWDPIAKAYYWHRFFSHQPDLNHNNPSVVKAVIRLMRFWLDLGVDGLRLDAIPYLCVREGTTNENLPETHAVIRQMRAVVDAHYKDRLFLAEANQWPEDVREYFGDGDECHMAYHFPLMPRMYMAVAQEDRYPMTEILAQTPEIPPTCQWAVFLRNHDELTLEMVTHRERDYMYQMYAVDPRMRVNVGIRRRLAPLMDNDLDRIKLLNSLLLSMPGSPIIYYGDEIGMGDNFYLGDRNGMRTPMQWTPDRNAGFSRADPQRLYLPPIMDPIYGFQAVNVEAQRREPSSLLNWMKRLIAVRKAHKAFGRGSFSMLHPGNRKIFAYVRQHEGEVILCAANLARSAQPVELDLSRFRGLVPVELMGGTPFPPIGDQPYLLTLPGHAFLWFRLAPEAGAPDWHQLQPPPAELPVLVLTVGLATFFPERIGAART
;
A
#
# COMPACT_ATOMS: atom_id res chain seq x y z
N MET A 1 19.51 -21.84 18.24
CA MET A 1 18.99 -20.75 17.39
C MET A 1 18.63 -21.38 16.05
N THR A 2 17.37 -21.60 15.78
CA THR A 2 16.92 -22.05 14.46
C THR A 2 17.12 -20.89 13.50
N SER A 3 17.91 -21.10 12.44
CA SER A 3 18.11 -20.10 11.39
C SER A 3 16.75 -19.61 10.87
N MET A 4 16.58 -18.31 10.78
CA MET A 4 15.39 -17.69 10.18
C MET A 4 15.29 -18.16 8.72
N PRO A 5 14.09 -18.50 8.21
CA PRO A 5 13.93 -19.04 6.85
C PRO A 5 14.07 -17.99 5.73
N TYR A 6 14.40 -16.75 6.06
CA TYR A 6 14.72 -15.71 5.09
C TYR A 6 16.20 -15.31 5.21
N ALA A 7 16.82 -15.07 4.05
CA ALA A 7 18.20 -14.64 3.96
C ALA A 7 18.42 -13.33 4.73
N ASP A 8 19.63 -13.16 5.32
CA ASP A 8 20.08 -11.87 5.81
C ASP A 8 20.13 -10.89 4.63
N ASP A 9 19.10 -10.07 4.50
CA ASP A 9 18.97 -9.05 3.46
C ASP A 9 18.58 -7.73 4.14
N PRO A 10 19.50 -6.80 4.29
CA PRO A 10 19.23 -5.51 4.93
C PRO A 10 18.24 -4.65 4.13
N LEU A 11 18.02 -4.96 2.85
CA LEU A 11 17.10 -4.25 1.97
C LEU A 11 15.82 -5.03 1.68
N TRP A 12 15.47 -6.01 2.51
CA TRP A 12 14.31 -6.88 2.34
C TRP A 12 13.00 -6.12 2.07
N TYR A 13 12.85 -4.94 2.66
CA TYR A 13 11.65 -4.10 2.53
C TYR A 13 11.48 -3.55 1.12
N LYS A 14 12.52 -3.50 0.29
CA LYS A 14 12.38 -3.12 -1.11
C LYS A 14 11.64 -4.17 -1.94
N ASP A 15 11.78 -5.44 -1.57
CA ASP A 15 11.10 -6.56 -2.22
C ASP A 15 9.82 -6.98 -1.46
N ALA A 16 9.46 -6.24 -0.41
CA ALA A 16 8.27 -6.55 0.38
C ALA A 16 6.98 -6.34 -0.42
N VAL A 17 6.06 -7.28 -0.25
CA VAL A 17 4.63 -7.11 -0.53
C VAL A 17 3.95 -7.19 0.82
N ILE A 18 3.45 -6.05 1.28
CA ILE A 18 2.95 -5.88 2.65
C ILE A 18 1.44 -6.10 2.67
N TYR A 19 0.96 -6.91 3.60
CA TYR A 19 -0.45 -7.15 3.83
C TYR A 19 -0.88 -6.51 5.14
N GLN A 20 -1.68 -5.47 5.05
CA GLN A 20 -2.18 -4.72 6.21
C GLN A 20 -3.47 -5.34 6.72
N LEU A 21 -3.54 -5.59 8.02
CA LEU A 21 -4.74 -6.13 8.66
C LEU A 21 -4.90 -5.64 10.12
N HIS A 22 -6.12 -5.73 10.59
CA HIS A 22 -6.45 -5.56 12.00
C HIS A 22 -6.78 -6.91 12.64
N VAL A 23 -6.19 -7.20 13.80
CA VAL A 23 -6.41 -8.47 14.52
C VAL A 23 -7.90 -8.72 14.76
N LYS A 24 -8.63 -7.70 15.25
CA LYS A 24 -10.07 -7.81 15.54
C LYS A 24 -10.94 -8.17 14.34
N ALA A 25 -10.49 -7.83 13.12
CA ALA A 25 -11.27 -7.98 11.90
C ALA A 25 -10.98 -9.27 11.14
N TYR A 26 -9.95 -10.03 11.54
CA TYR A 26 -9.42 -11.07 10.70
C TYR A 26 -10.07 -12.44 10.95
N PHE A 27 -10.01 -12.96 12.18
CA PHE A 27 -10.65 -14.21 12.55
C PHE A 27 -10.81 -14.35 14.07
N ASP A 28 -12.00 -14.68 14.52
CA ASP A 28 -12.37 -14.93 15.90
C ASP A 28 -12.27 -16.43 16.20
N SER A 29 -11.33 -16.83 17.05
CA SER A 29 -11.10 -18.24 17.39
C SER A 29 -11.88 -18.73 18.60
N ASP A 30 -12.24 -17.86 19.53
CA ASP A 30 -12.90 -18.20 20.79
C ASP A 30 -14.42 -17.95 20.81
N GLY A 31 -14.96 -17.30 19.77
CA GLY A 31 -16.39 -17.05 19.61
C GLY A 31 -16.93 -15.90 20.47
N ASN A 32 -16.07 -14.94 20.80
CA ASN A 32 -16.49 -13.75 21.55
C ASN A 32 -17.05 -12.62 20.66
N GLY A 33 -16.85 -12.69 19.34
CA GLY A 33 -17.29 -11.72 18.34
C GLY A 33 -16.20 -10.77 17.86
N ILE A 34 -14.98 -10.96 18.33
CA ILE A 34 -13.80 -10.12 18.04
C ILE A 34 -12.67 -11.04 17.59
N GLY A 35 -11.95 -10.67 16.55
CA GLY A 35 -10.78 -11.44 16.12
C GLY A 35 -9.64 -11.38 17.13
N ASP A 36 -8.81 -12.42 17.13
CA ASP A 36 -7.75 -12.61 18.11
C ASP A 36 -6.46 -13.17 17.47
N PHE A 37 -5.34 -13.14 18.21
CA PHE A 37 -4.04 -13.64 17.71
C PHE A 37 -4.03 -15.15 17.43
N SER A 38 -4.79 -15.94 18.16
CA SER A 38 -4.93 -17.39 17.87
C SER A 38 -5.64 -17.60 16.54
N GLY A 39 -6.70 -16.83 16.32
CA GLY A 39 -7.44 -16.81 15.06
C GLY A 39 -6.58 -16.35 13.89
N LEU A 40 -5.87 -15.23 14.04
CA LEU A 40 -4.94 -14.74 13.02
C LEU A 40 -3.83 -15.78 12.72
N THR A 41 -3.28 -16.42 13.76
CA THR A 41 -2.27 -17.48 13.60
C THR A 41 -2.81 -18.67 12.80
N SER A 42 -4.07 -19.05 13.00
CA SER A 42 -4.72 -20.12 12.26
C SER A 42 -4.92 -19.81 10.77
N ARG A 43 -4.85 -18.55 10.38
CA ARG A 43 -5.03 -18.06 9.00
C ARG A 43 -3.72 -17.68 8.30
N LEU A 44 -2.57 -17.92 8.92
CA LEU A 44 -1.26 -17.63 8.31
C LEU A 44 -1.01 -18.42 7.02
N ASP A 45 -1.57 -19.61 6.89
CA ASP A 45 -1.45 -20.40 5.64
C ASP A 45 -2.16 -19.72 4.47
N TYR A 46 -3.28 -19.03 4.71
CA TYR A 46 -3.93 -18.20 3.70
C TYR A 46 -3.05 -17.02 3.26
N ILE A 47 -2.45 -16.35 4.24
CA ILE A 47 -1.57 -15.18 3.98
C ILE A 47 -0.32 -15.63 3.21
N GLN A 48 0.25 -16.76 3.56
CA GLN A 48 1.38 -17.37 2.84
C GLN A 48 0.98 -17.76 1.41
N ASP A 49 -0.19 -18.37 1.23
CA ASP A 49 -0.72 -18.79 -0.07
C ASP A 49 -1.09 -17.61 -0.98
N LEU A 50 -1.50 -16.46 -0.40
CA LEU A 50 -1.65 -15.19 -1.14
C LEU A 50 -0.33 -14.72 -1.76
N GLY A 51 0.79 -15.11 -1.15
CA GLY A 51 2.12 -14.82 -1.65
C GLY A 51 2.80 -13.59 -1.05
N VAL A 52 2.14 -12.85 -0.15
CA VAL A 52 2.75 -11.74 0.57
C VAL A 52 3.85 -12.24 1.52
N ASN A 53 4.85 -11.41 1.78
CA ASN A 53 5.99 -11.77 2.62
C ASN A 53 6.15 -10.87 3.86
N THR A 54 5.21 -9.95 4.07
CA THR A 54 5.22 -9.05 5.22
C THR A 54 3.78 -8.78 5.66
N ILE A 55 3.53 -8.85 6.96
CA ILE A 55 2.26 -8.45 7.58
C ILE A 55 2.49 -7.14 8.32
N TRP A 56 1.59 -6.17 8.13
CA TRP A 56 1.50 -4.99 8.97
C TRP A 56 0.24 -5.08 9.82
N LEU A 57 0.43 -5.14 11.15
CA LEU A 57 -0.64 -5.17 12.14
C LEU A 57 -0.98 -3.74 12.58
N GLN A 58 -2.26 -3.38 12.50
CA GLN A 58 -2.79 -2.19 13.14
C GLN A 58 -2.70 -2.29 14.68
N PRO A 59 -2.89 -1.21 15.44
CA PRO A 59 -2.70 -1.22 16.88
C PRO A 59 -3.51 -2.33 17.56
N PHE A 60 -2.83 -3.09 18.40
CA PHE A 60 -3.41 -4.21 19.15
C PHE A 60 -3.15 -4.08 20.67
N TYR A 61 -2.74 -2.92 21.10
CA TYR A 61 -2.44 -2.59 22.49
C TYR A 61 -3.73 -2.30 23.27
N PRO A 62 -3.73 -2.42 24.63
CA PRO A 62 -4.85 -1.97 25.44
C PRO A 62 -5.20 -0.50 25.14
N SER A 63 -6.47 -0.28 24.90
CA SER A 63 -7.03 0.99 24.47
C SER A 63 -8.48 1.10 24.92
N PRO A 64 -9.02 2.29 25.22
CA PRO A 64 -10.45 2.52 25.31
C PRO A 64 -11.21 2.33 23.98
N MET A 65 -10.49 2.11 22.86
CA MET A 65 -11.04 1.88 21.52
C MET A 65 -11.88 3.04 20.98
N ARG A 66 -11.59 4.26 21.40
CA ARG A 66 -12.28 5.47 20.94
C ARG A 66 -11.77 5.93 19.57
N ASP A 67 -10.54 5.51 19.21
CA ASP A 67 -9.96 5.68 17.90
C ASP A 67 -9.31 4.37 17.41
N ASP A 68 -10.10 3.31 17.42
CA ASP A 68 -9.76 2.00 16.84
C ASP A 68 -8.42 1.41 17.29
N GLY A 69 -7.96 1.78 18.49
CA GLY A 69 -6.70 1.32 19.08
C GLY A 69 -5.55 2.32 18.97
N TYR A 70 -5.69 3.42 18.24
CA TYR A 70 -4.67 4.49 18.19
C TYR A 70 -4.65 5.34 19.48
N ASP A 71 -5.65 5.26 20.33
CA ASP A 71 -5.70 5.83 21.68
C ASP A 71 -5.16 4.82 22.71
N ILE A 72 -3.83 4.62 22.73
CA ILE A 72 -3.18 3.57 23.53
C ILE A 72 -3.14 3.94 25.01
N SER A 73 -3.61 3.01 25.86
CA SER A 73 -3.56 3.13 27.33
C SER A 73 -2.46 2.31 28.00
N ASP A 74 -1.91 1.30 27.32
CA ASP A 74 -0.76 0.51 27.77
C ASP A 74 0.06 -0.02 26.57
N TYR A 75 1.25 0.49 26.38
CA TYR A 75 2.12 0.13 25.26
C TYR A 75 2.77 -1.26 25.36
N ARG A 76 2.72 -1.93 26.51
CA ARG A 76 3.49 -3.16 26.73
C ARG A 76 2.66 -4.43 26.79
N ASN A 77 1.36 -4.32 26.63
CA ASN A 77 0.44 -5.43 26.65
C ASN A 77 -0.34 -5.54 25.33
N VAL A 78 -1.04 -6.66 25.19
CA VAL A 78 -1.99 -6.92 24.14
C VAL A 78 -3.38 -6.61 24.68
N TYR A 79 -4.25 -6.06 23.85
CA TYR A 79 -5.66 -5.83 24.19
C TYR A 79 -6.31 -7.16 24.64
N PRO A 80 -7.02 -7.20 25.78
CA PRO A 80 -7.45 -8.46 26.39
C PRO A 80 -8.23 -9.40 25.43
N ASP A 81 -9.12 -8.84 24.59
CA ASP A 81 -9.93 -9.62 23.66
C ASP A 81 -9.11 -10.15 22.45
N TYR A 82 -7.90 -9.62 22.21
CA TYR A 82 -7.00 -10.13 21.18
C TYR A 82 -6.06 -11.22 21.68
N GLY A 83 -6.04 -11.47 23.00
CA GLY A 83 -5.19 -12.45 23.65
C GLY A 83 -4.09 -11.85 24.52
N THR A 84 -2.96 -12.52 24.58
CA THR A 84 -1.85 -12.18 25.48
C THR A 84 -0.56 -11.92 24.72
N ARG A 85 0.47 -11.38 25.41
CA ARG A 85 1.83 -11.29 24.87
C ARG A 85 2.42 -12.66 24.46
N ARG A 86 1.95 -13.74 25.07
CA ARG A 86 2.34 -15.10 24.68
C ARG A 86 1.78 -15.42 23.30
N ASP A 87 0.51 -15.12 23.06
CA ASP A 87 -0.16 -15.40 21.79
C ASP A 87 0.45 -14.55 20.68
N PHE A 88 0.74 -13.29 20.94
CA PHE A 88 1.52 -12.44 20.01
C PHE A 88 2.88 -13.06 19.65
N ARG A 89 3.66 -13.54 20.65
CA ARG A 89 4.95 -14.18 20.38
C ARG A 89 4.81 -15.48 19.58
N LEU A 90 3.75 -16.24 19.82
CA LEU A 90 3.46 -17.45 19.04
C LEU A 90 3.12 -17.09 17.59
N PHE A 91 2.32 -16.06 17.39
CA PHE A 91 2.02 -15.51 16.07
C PHE A 91 3.29 -15.09 15.32
N VAL A 92 4.14 -14.24 15.91
CA VAL A 92 5.39 -13.77 15.28
C VAL A 92 6.27 -14.96 14.88
N ARG A 93 6.47 -15.94 15.77
CA ARG A 93 7.23 -17.14 15.46
C ARG A 93 6.61 -17.97 14.33
N ALA A 94 5.27 -18.05 14.28
CA ALA A 94 4.55 -18.78 13.24
C ALA A 94 4.65 -18.08 11.88
N ALA A 95 4.60 -16.74 11.86
CA ALA A 95 4.83 -15.92 10.67
C ALA A 95 6.27 -16.09 10.16
N HIS A 96 7.25 -15.97 11.04
CA HIS A 96 8.66 -16.16 10.69
C HIS A 96 8.98 -17.53 10.12
N ARG A 97 8.40 -18.62 10.67
CA ARG A 97 8.57 -19.97 10.10
C ARG A 97 8.05 -20.10 8.67
N ARG A 98 7.14 -19.21 8.25
CA ARG A 98 6.60 -19.13 6.89
C ARG A 98 7.33 -18.13 5.99
N GLY A 99 8.42 -17.53 6.47
CA GLY A 99 9.14 -16.48 5.74
C GLY A 99 8.39 -15.14 5.68
N ILE A 100 7.46 -14.91 6.61
CA ILE A 100 6.66 -13.68 6.69
C ILE A 100 7.20 -12.80 7.81
N ARG A 101 7.56 -11.55 7.49
CA ARG A 101 7.98 -10.53 8.44
C ARG A 101 6.79 -9.83 9.07
N VAL A 102 6.97 -9.22 10.23
CA VAL A 102 5.90 -8.57 10.98
C VAL A 102 6.27 -7.12 11.28
N ILE A 103 5.44 -6.20 10.82
CA ILE A 103 5.48 -4.76 11.15
C ILE A 103 4.34 -4.48 12.14
N THR A 104 4.63 -3.73 13.20
CA THR A 104 3.63 -3.26 14.15
C THR A 104 3.62 -1.73 14.24
N GLU A 105 2.58 -1.18 14.82
CA GLU A 105 2.49 0.26 15.07
C GLU A 105 3.40 0.71 16.20
N LEU A 106 3.94 1.90 16.07
CA LEU A 106 4.54 2.65 17.17
C LEU A 106 3.92 4.05 17.19
N VAL A 107 2.79 4.16 17.88
CA VAL A 107 2.03 5.41 18.06
C VAL A 107 2.67 6.19 19.21
N ILE A 108 3.53 7.12 18.87
CA ILE A 108 4.33 7.86 19.86
C ILE A 108 4.04 9.36 19.87
N ASN A 109 3.22 9.88 18.95
CA ASN A 109 2.83 11.27 18.99
C ASN A 109 1.98 11.58 20.23
N HIS A 110 1.05 10.70 20.57
CA HIS A 110 0.08 10.88 21.64
C HIS A 110 -0.17 9.57 22.39
N THR A 111 -0.91 9.66 23.50
CA THR A 111 -1.46 8.52 24.21
C THR A 111 -2.97 8.69 24.37
N SER A 112 -3.66 7.64 24.84
CA SER A 112 -5.00 7.83 25.40
C SER A 112 -4.95 8.77 26.62
N ASP A 113 -6.02 9.51 26.85
CA ASP A 113 -6.24 10.22 28.12
C ASP A 113 -6.32 9.26 29.33
N GLN A 114 -6.56 7.95 29.10
CA GLN A 114 -6.56 6.90 30.13
C GLN A 114 -5.16 6.34 30.41
N HIS A 115 -4.13 6.72 29.64
CA HIS A 115 -2.77 6.23 29.85
C HIS A 115 -2.23 6.66 31.23
N PRO A 116 -1.54 5.77 31.99
CA PRO A 116 -0.99 6.11 33.30
C PRO A 116 -0.08 7.34 33.32
N TRP A 117 0.63 7.61 32.22
CA TRP A 117 1.48 8.81 32.11
C TRP A 117 0.62 10.08 32.11
N PHE A 118 -0.47 10.12 31.37
CA PHE A 118 -1.37 11.28 31.35
C PHE A 118 -2.09 11.44 32.69
N GLN A 119 -2.57 10.34 33.26
CA GLN A 119 -3.24 10.34 34.56
C GLN A 119 -2.29 10.81 35.70
N ALA A 120 -1.00 10.52 35.61
CA ALA A 120 0.00 11.06 36.53
C ALA A 120 0.32 12.52 36.25
N ALA A 121 0.47 12.90 34.98
CA ALA A 121 0.79 14.26 34.56
C ALA A 121 -0.28 15.27 34.97
N ARG A 122 -1.57 14.96 34.75
CA ARG A 122 -2.68 15.86 35.07
C ARG A 122 -2.84 16.15 36.57
N ARG A 123 -2.31 15.27 37.44
CA ARG A 123 -2.31 15.40 38.91
C ARG A 123 -1.03 15.97 39.47
N ALA A 124 0.01 16.06 38.67
CA ALA A 124 1.31 16.55 39.08
C ALA A 124 1.37 18.10 39.10
N PRO A 125 2.17 18.71 39.99
CA PRO A 125 2.36 20.15 40.01
C PRO A 125 2.89 20.66 38.66
N ALA A 126 2.52 21.87 38.26
CA ALA A 126 3.07 22.55 37.10
C ALA A 126 4.61 22.64 37.23
N GLY A 127 5.31 22.44 36.10
CA GLY A 127 6.78 22.43 36.04
C GLY A 127 7.46 21.18 36.63
N SER A 128 6.70 20.19 37.13
CA SER A 128 7.30 18.93 37.59
C SER A 128 7.65 18.00 36.42
N PRO A 129 8.64 17.10 36.56
CA PRO A 129 9.03 16.17 35.51
C PRO A 129 7.90 15.26 34.99
N ARG A 130 6.92 14.95 35.84
CA ARG A 130 5.73 14.17 35.44
C ARG A 130 4.77 15.00 34.62
N ARG A 131 4.57 16.26 35.00
CA ARG A 131 3.71 17.19 34.26
C ARG A 131 4.25 17.40 32.86
N ASP A 132 5.54 17.51 32.71
CA ASP A 132 6.25 17.81 31.48
C ASP A 132 6.33 16.64 30.47
N TYR A 133 5.66 15.51 30.78
CA TYR A 133 5.50 14.44 29.80
C TYR A 133 4.54 14.80 28.66
N TYR A 134 3.66 15.77 28.88
CA TYR A 134 2.70 16.30 27.89
C TYR A 134 2.89 17.79 27.73
N VAL A 135 2.30 18.34 26.67
CA VAL A 135 2.37 19.78 26.38
C VAL A 135 1.20 20.49 27.05
N TRP A 136 1.48 21.46 27.91
CA TRP A 136 0.48 22.20 28.69
C TRP A 136 0.59 23.70 28.48
N SER A 137 -0.55 24.40 28.67
CA SER A 137 -0.64 25.86 28.62
C SER A 137 -1.72 26.38 29.57
N ASP A 138 -1.54 27.60 30.08
CA ASP A 138 -2.57 28.31 30.84
C ASP A 138 -3.63 28.95 29.93
N THR A 139 -3.40 28.97 28.62
CA THR A 139 -4.28 29.51 27.60
C THR A 139 -4.38 28.57 26.39
N ASP A 140 -5.50 28.63 25.68
CA ASP A 140 -5.75 27.93 24.43
C ASP A 140 -5.29 28.71 23.17
N GLN A 141 -4.56 29.84 23.38
CA GLN A 141 -4.16 30.74 22.29
C GLN A 141 -2.74 30.48 21.76
N LYS A 142 -2.00 29.53 22.33
CA LYS A 142 -0.68 29.16 21.83
C LYS A 142 -0.76 28.38 20.52
N PHE A 143 0.27 28.48 19.70
CA PHE A 143 0.41 27.80 18.41
C PHE A 143 -0.71 28.12 17.41
N PRO A 144 -1.07 29.41 17.21
CA PRO A 144 -2.19 29.80 16.34
C PRO A 144 -1.98 29.41 14.87
N GLU A 145 -0.74 29.22 14.44
CA GLU A 145 -0.39 28.82 13.06
C GLU A 145 -0.64 27.33 12.77
N THR A 146 -1.00 26.55 13.80
CA THR A 146 -1.17 25.10 13.66
C THR A 146 -2.58 24.76 13.22
N ARG A 147 -2.71 24.13 12.07
CA ARG A 147 -4.00 23.66 11.54
C ARG A 147 -4.63 22.58 12.41
N ILE A 148 -5.95 22.47 12.37
CA ILE A 148 -6.70 21.35 12.93
C ILE A 148 -6.75 20.23 11.89
N ILE A 149 -6.48 19.00 12.30
CA ILE A 149 -6.49 17.82 11.40
C ILE A 149 -7.90 17.23 11.30
N PHE A 150 -8.54 16.93 12.42
CA PHE A 150 -9.88 16.34 12.44
C PHE A 150 -10.97 17.41 12.48
N THR A 151 -11.16 18.09 11.35
CA THR A 151 -12.07 19.24 11.21
C THR A 151 -13.54 18.90 11.43
N ASP A 152 -13.93 17.64 11.30
CA ASP A 152 -15.32 17.20 11.48
C ASP A 152 -15.71 17.07 12.98
N THR A 153 -14.72 16.95 13.87
CA THR A 153 -14.94 16.66 15.29
C THR A 153 -14.30 17.64 16.25
N GLU A 154 -13.17 18.26 15.87
CA GLU A 154 -12.39 19.12 16.73
C GLU A 154 -12.46 20.59 16.26
N SER A 155 -12.60 21.51 17.22
CA SER A 155 -12.61 22.96 16.98
C SER A 155 -11.34 23.67 17.48
N SER A 156 -10.48 22.97 18.22
CA SER A 156 -9.22 23.46 18.76
C SER A 156 -8.22 22.34 18.89
N ASN A 157 -6.92 22.64 18.86
CA ASN A 157 -5.85 21.73 19.26
C ASN A 157 -5.57 21.75 20.77
N TRP A 158 -6.35 22.52 21.56
CA TRP A 158 -6.24 22.61 23.00
C TRP A 158 -7.53 22.16 23.68
N ALA A 159 -7.41 21.35 24.73
CA ALA A 159 -8.52 20.91 25.55
C ALA A 159 -8.26 21.23 27.04
N TRP A 160 -9.29 21.74 27.73
CA TRP A 160 -9.21 22.07 29.15
C TRP A 160 -9.26 20.82 30.02
N ASP A 161 -8.29 20.68 30.94
CA ASP A 161 -8.30 19.65 31.98
C ASP A 161 -8.67 20.24 33.34
N PRO A 162 -9.83 19.86 33.91
CA PRO A 162 -10.28 20.43 35.20
C PRO A 162 -9.45 19.98 36.40
N ILE A 163 -8.74 18.83 36.30
CA ILE A 163 -7.85 18.33 37.38
C ILE A 163 -6.53 19.10 37.33
N ALA A 164 -5.95 19.23 36.15
CA ALA A 164 -4.71 19.96 35.94
C ALA A 164 -4.91 21.49 36.07
N LYS A 165 -6.14 21.98 35.88
CA LYS A 165 -6.49 23.40 35.74
C LYS A 165 -5.62 24.09 34.69
N ALA A 166 -5.45 23.45 33.57
CA ALA A 166 -4.67 23.90 32.43
C ALA A 166 -5.16 23.27 31.14
N TYR A 167 -4.81 23.84 30.01
CA TYR A 167 -5.04 23.26 28.70
C TYR A 167 -3.90 22.29 28.36
N TYR A 168 -4.24 21.15 27.76
CA TYR A 168 -3.27 20.24 27.15
C TYR A 168 -3.40 20.24 25.63
N TRP A 169 -2.29 20.01 24.97
CA TRP A 169 -2.19 19.96 23.52
C TRP A 169 -2.61 18.61 22.96
N HIS A 170 -3.32 18.60 21.85
CA HIS A 170 -3.65 17.42 21.06
C HIS A 170 -3.72 17.78 19.57
N ARG A 171 -3.14 16.95 18.71
CA ARG A 171 -3.19 17.14 17.26
C ARG A 171 -4.35 16.43 16.61
N PHE A 172 -4.82 15.36 17.24
CA PHE A 172 -5.92 14.52 16.80
C PHE A 172 -7.13 14.73 17.72
N PHE A 173 -7.77 13.67 18.19
CA PHE A 173 -8.90 13.82 19.08
C PHE A 173 -8.50 14.41 20.45
N SER A 174 -9.42 15.13 21.06
CA SER A 174 -9.21 15.70 22.41
C SER A 174 -8.95 14.65 23.50
N HIS A 175 -9.31 13.38 23.27
CA HIS A 175 -8.96 12.29 24.17
C HIS A 175 -7.59 11.65 23.90
N GLN A 176 -6.80 12.23 23.00
CA GLN A 176 -5.45 11.79 22.61
C GLN A 176 -4.42 12.89 22.89
N PRO A 177 -4.08 13.13 24.18
CA PRO A 177 -3.10 14.16 24.54
C PRO A 177 -1.72 13.84 23.96
N ASP A 178 -1.06 14.85 23.38
CA ASP A 178 0.23 14.72 22.75
C ASP A 178 1.37 14.66 23.77
N LEU A 179 2.30 13.75 23.54
CA LEU A 179 3.54 13.62 24.30
C LEU A 179 4.49 14.77 23.99
N ASN A 180 5.20 15.25 25.01
CA ASN A 180 6.18 16.31 24.87
C ASN A 180 7.57 15.76 24.45
N HIS A 181 7.80 15.59 23.17
CA HIS A 181 9.09 15.10 22.65
C HIS A 181 10.25 16.11 22.78
N ASN A 182 9.99 17.36 23.16
CA ASN A 182 11.03 18.29 23.58
C ASN A 182 11.64 17.88 24.95
N ASN A 183 10.97 16.96 25.68
CA ASN A 183 11.46 16.40 26.93
C ASN A 183 12.30 15.12 26.67
N PRO A 184 13.62 15.11 26.95
CA PRO A 184 14.46 13.94 26.76
C PRO A 184 14.01 12.68 27.53
N SER A 185 13.25 12.85 28.62
CA SER A 185 12.72 11.72 29.40
C SER A 185 11.62 10.99 28.63
N VAL A 186 10.81 11.70 27.84
CA VAL A 186 9.80 11.14 26.94
C VAL A 186 10.49 10.36 25.83
N VAL A 187 11.48 10.95 25.16
CA VAL A 187 12.26 10.28 24.09
C VAL A 187 12.90 8.98 24.62
N LYS A 188 13.50 9.01 25.80
CA LYS A 188 14.06 7.80 26.46
C LYS A 188 12.98 6.76 26.76
N ALA A 189 11.78 7.17 27.16
CA ALA A 189 10.67 6.27 27.41
C ALA A 189 10.20 5.61 26.12
N VAL A 190 10.04 6.36 25.04
CA VAL A 190 9.68 5.88 23.70
C VAL A 190 10.72 4.90 23.16
N ILE A 191 12.01 5.19 23.28
CA ILE A 191 13.07 4.26 22.87
C ILE A 191 12.99 2.93 23.65
N ARG A 192 12.64 2.95 24.95
CA ARG A 192 12.42 1.71 25.72
C ARG A 192 11.20 0.92 25.24
N LEU A 193 10.12 1.59 24.79
CA LEU A 193 8.97 0.93 24.20
C LEU A 193 9.30 0.31 22.83
N MET A 194 9.99 1.05 21.98
CA MET A 194 10.50 0.56 20.70
C MET A 194 11.32 -0.73 20.87
N ARG A 195 12.32 -0.70 21.75
CA ARG A 195 13.16 -1.87 22.03
C ARG A 195 12.37 -3.05 22.56
N PHE A 196 11.39 -2.82 23.42
CA PHE A 196 10.55 -3.88 23.97
C PHE A 196 9.87 -4.71 22.88
N TRP A 197 9.33 -4.09 21.84
CA TRP A 197 8.69 -4.80 20.74
C TRP A 197 9.69 -5.44 19.78
N LEU A 198 10.79 -4.77 19.48
CA LEU A 198 11.89 -5.33 18.68
C LEU A 198 12.50 -6.57 19.35
N ASP A 199 12.66 -6.58 20.67
CA ASP A 199 13.13 -7.73 21.47
C ASP A 199 12.14 -8.91 21.43
N LEU A 200 10.85 -8.66 21.19
CA LEU A 200 9.83 -9.69 20.99
C LEU A 200 9.84 -10.30 19.59
N GLY A 201 10.67 -9.78 18.67
CA GLY A 201 10.87 -10.31 17.34
C GLY A 201 10.17 -9.55 16.21
N VAL A 202 9.64 -8.36 16.48
CA VAL A 202 9.05 -7.49 15.44
C VAL A 202 10.13 -7.07 14.45
N ASP A 203 9.85 -7.15 13.15
CA ASP A 203 10.80 -6.83 12.08
C ASP A 203 10.77 -5.36 11.68
N GLY A 204 9.67 -4.67 11.90
CA GLY A 204 9.53 -3.26 11.58
C GLY A 204 8.50 -2.55 12.43
N LEU A 205 8.63 -1.23 12.48
CA LEU A 205 7.71 -0.35 13.20
C LEU A 205 7.18 0.72 12.24
N ARG A 206 5.86 0.83 12.12
CA ARG A 206 5.25 1.98 11.49
C ARG A 206 5.16 3.10 12.52
N LEU A 207 5.79 4.21 12.20
CA LEU A 207 5.80 5.40 13.04
C LEU A 207 4.59 6.25 12.66
N ASP A 208 3.56 6.16 13.49
CA ASP A 208 2.31 6.90 13.32
C ASP A 208 2.52 8.40 13.55
N ALA A 209 1.96 9.22 12.66
CA ALA A 209 1.84 10.67 12.84
C ALA A 209 3.15 11.40 13.19
N ILE A 210 4.28 10.96 12.67
CA ILE A 210 5.60 11.46 13.06
C ILE A 210 5.89 12.93 12.69
N PRO A 211 5.25 13.61 11.76
CA PRO A 211 5.48 15.03 11.52
C PRO A 211 5.19 15.94 12.72
N TYR A 212 4.42 15.45 13.69
CA TYR A 212 3.83 16.27 14.76
C TYR A 212 4.48 16.09 16.12
N LEU A 213 5.59 15.34 16.24
CA LEU A 213 6.20 14.94 17.53
C LEU A 213 6.63 16.12 18.41
N CYS A 214 7.16 17.17 17.82
CA CYS A 214 7.66 18.33 18.54
C CYS A 214 6.83 19.58 18.24
N VAL A 215 6.74 20.46 19.24
CA VAL A 215 6.03 21.74 19.11
C VAL A 215 6.95 22.90 19.42
N ARG A 216 6.77 24.03 18.70
CA ARG A 216 7.51 25.28 18.90
C ARG A 216 6.65 26.46 18.52
N GLU A 217 6.62 27.49 19.36
CA GLU A 217 5.87 28.74 19.10
C GLU A 217 6.32 29.40 17.79
N GLY A 218 5.39 29.99 17.06
CA GLY A 218 5.66 30.66 15.78
C GLY A 218 5.94 29.71 14.62
N THR A 219 5.49 28.45 14.72
CA THR A 219 5.61 27.45 13.66
C THR A 219 4.29 26.73 13.44
N THR A 220 4.19 25.99 12.33
CA THR A 220 3.03 25.10 12.05
C THR A 220 3.02 23.84 12.91
N ASN A 221 4.07 23.58 13.69
CA ASN A 221 4.29 22.35 14.46
C ASN A 221 4.28 21.08 13.59
N GLU A 222 4.77 21.20 12.37
CA GLU A 222 4.97 20.11 11.43
C GLU A 222 6.41 20.13 10.91
N ASN A 223 7.05 18.97 10.74
CA ASN A 223 8.39 18.81 10.16
C ASN A 223 9.49 19.63 10.87
N LEU A 224 9.40 19.79 12.18
CA LEU A 224 10.41 20.57 12.89
C LEU A 224 11.76 19.82 12.93
N PRO A 225 12.89 20.53 12.89
CA PRO A 225 14.22 19.92 13.05
C PRO A 225 14.37 19.07 14.31
N GLU A 226 13.67 19.45 15.39
CA GLU A 226 13.60 18.70 16.63
C GLU A 226 12.94 17.33 16.44
N THR A 227 11.88 17.25 15.61
CA THR A 227 11.21 15.99 15.24
C THR A 227 12.19 15.06 14.51
N HIS A 228 12.89 15.56 13.51
CA HIS A 228 13.93 14.81 12.79
C HIS A 228 15.07 14.34 13.72
N ALA A 229 15.48 15.17 14.68
CA ALA A 229 16.49 14.79 15.66
C ALA A 229 16.03 13.61 16.54
N VAL A 230 14.77 13.57 16.95
CA VAL A 230 14.18 12.44 17.69
C VAL A 230 14.21 11.16 16.84
N ILE A 231 13.83 11.24 15.57
CA ILE A 231 13.79 10.07 14.66
C ILE A 231 15.21 9.54 14.45
N ARG A 232 16.19 10.41 14.18
CA ARG A 232 17.61 10.01 14.07
C ARG A 232 18.12 9.34 15.33
N GLN A 233 17.77 9.84 16.51
CA GLN A 233 18.14 9.24 17.78
C GLN A 233 17.54 7.83 17.93
N MET A 234 16.28 7.64 17.56
CA MET A 234 15.63 6.32 17.55
C MET A 234 16.30 5.38 16.56
N ARG A 235 16.57 5.86 15.33
CA ARG A 235 17.24 5.08 14.27
C ARG A 235 18.64 4.64 14.68
N ALA A 236 19.44 5.50 15.28
CA ALA A 236 20.77 5.17 15.76
C ALA A 236 20.74 4.03 16.80
N VAL A 237 19.73 3.99 17.66
CA VAL A 237 19.55 2.88 18.62
C VAL A 237 19.21 1.57 17.90
N VAL A 238 18.38 1.63 16.86
CA VAL A 238 18.06 0.42 16.06
C VAL A 238 19.30 -0.11 15.37
N ASP A 239 20.03 0.73 14.66
CA ASP A 239 21.23 0.33 13.92
C ASP A 239 22.32 -0.23 14.82
N ALA A 240 22.45 0.29 16.05
CA ALA A 240 23.43 -0.18 17.02
C ALA A 240 23.11 -1.55 17.65
N HIS A 241 21.83 -1.95 17.71
CA HIS A 241 21.41 -3.10 18.51
C HIS A 241 20.68 -4.20 17.72
N TYR A 242 20.18 -3.88 16.53
CA TYR A 242 19.35 -4.79 15.74
C TYR A 242 19.82 -4.85 14.29
N LYS A 243 19.59 -6.00 13.65
CA LYS A 243 19.83 -6.18 12.21
C LYS A 243 18.51 -6.27 11.48
N ASP A 244 18.47 -5.78 10.25
CA ASP A 244 17.34 -5.95 9.32
C ASP A 244 16.01 -5.47 9.90
N ARG A 245 16.03 -4.36 10.63
CA ARG A 245 14.81 -3.73 11.16
C ARG A 245 14.42 -2.52 10.32
N LEU A 246 13.13 -2.23 10.31
CA LEU A 246 12.49 -1.23 9.46
C LEU A 246 11.81 -0.16 10.30
N PHE A 247 11.96 1.11 9.91
CA PHE A 247 11.03 2.19 10.22
C PHE A 247 10.26 2.59 8.97
N LEU A 248 8.92 2.58 9.07
CA LEU A 248 8.00 3.05 8.05
C LEU A 248 7.34 4.34 8.55
N ALA A 249 7.65 5.45 7.91
CA ALA A 249 7.13 6.77 8.28
C ALA A 249 5.72 7.02 7.75
N GLU A 250 4.80 7.43 8.63
CA GLU A 250 3.57 8.05 8.20
C GLU A 250 3.70 9.56 8.23
N ALA A 251 3.92 10.13 7.05
CA ALA A 251 3.95 11.57 6.80
C ALA A 251 3.06 11.86 5.57
N ASN A 252 1.82 12.31 5.83
CA ASN A 252 0.89 12.67 4.76
C ASN A 252 1.18 14.09 4.28
N GLN A 253 2.19 14.22 3.41
CA GLN A 253 2.72 15.49 2.92
C GLN A 253 3.15 15.37 1.46
N TRP A 254 3.57 16.50 0.85
CA TRP A 254 4.14 16.50 -0.48
C TRP A 254 5.44 15.69 -0.53
N PRO A 255 5.82 15.10 -1.70
CA PRO A 255 6.97 14.22 -1.80
C PRO A 255 8.29 14.87 -1.35
N GLU A 256 8.46 16.18 -1.57
CA GLU A 256 9.64 16.92 -1.13
C GLU A 256 9.76 16.97 0.40
N ASP A 257 8.63 17.22 1.10
CA ASP A 257 8.61 17.24 2.56
C ASP A 257 8.80 15.83 3.14
N VAL A 258 8.18 14.81 2.53
CA VAL A 258 8.35 13.41 2.94
C VAL A 258 9.79 12.94 2.75
N ARG A 259 10.50 13.46 1.74
CA ARG A 259 11.92 13.15 1.48
C ARG A 259 12.80 13.37 2.73
N GLU A 260 12.49 14.39 3.53
CA GLU A 260 13.25 14.72 4.74
C GLU A 260 13.22 13.57 5.78
N TYR A 261 12.15 12.75 5.82
CA TYR A 261 12.03 11.61 6.75
C TYR A 261 12.90 10.41 6.39
N PHE A 262 13.55 10.43 5.25
CA PHE A 262 14.61 9.48 4.94
C PHE A 262 15.99 9.94 5.44
N GLY A 263 16.16 11.24 5.64
CA GLY A 263 17.46 11.86 5.94
C GLY A 263 18.50 11.53 4.85
N ASP A 264 19.71 11.25 5.25
CA ASP A 264 20.76 10.67 4.41
C ASP A 264 20.77 9.12 4.47
N GLY A 265 19.63 8.51 4.80
CA GLY A 265 19.47 7.09 5.08
C GLY A 265 19.59 6.78 6.57
N ASP A 266 19.56 7.79 7.44
CA ASP A 266 19.75 7.73 8.88
C ASP A 266 18.48 8.05 9.70
N GLU A 267 17.33 8.24 9.01
CA GLU A 267 16.00 8.36 9.62
C GLU A 267 15.15 7.11 9.32
N CYS A 268 14.05 7.26 8.57
CA CYS A 268 13.19 6.13 8.24
C CYS A 268 13.69 5.39 6.99
N HIS A 269 13.48 4.08 6.97
CA HIS A 269 13.82 3.24 5.80
C HIS A 269 12.77 3.36 4.72
N MET A 270 11.51 3.52 5.11
CA MET A 270 10.37 3.68 4.22
C MET A 270 9.49 4.85 4.64
N ALA A 271 8.81 5.44 3.67
CA ALA A 271 7.75 6.41 3.88
C ALA A 271 6.64 6.21 2.84
N TYR A 272 5.40 6.53 3.22
CA TYR A 272 4.26 6.45 2.30
C TYR A 272 4.33 7.54 1.24
N HIS A 273 4.03 7.16 0.01
CA HIS A 273 3.80 8.10 -1.08
C HIS A 273 2.32 8.48 -1.18
N PHE A 274 1.81 9.23 -0.21
CA PHE A 274 0.39 9.63 -0.16
C PHE A 274 -0.08 10.36 -1.41
N PRO A 275 0.67 11.30 -2.01
CA PRO A 275 0.19 12.04 -3.18
C PRO A 275 -0.04 11.19 -4.43
N LEU A 276 0.63 10.04 -4.57
CA LEU A 276 0.46 9.14 -5.71
C LEU A 276 -0.89 8.39 -5.66
N MET A 277 -1.34 8.03 -4.46
CA MET A 277 -2.54 7.21 -4.27
C MET A 277 -3.80 7.83 -4.91
N PRO A 278 -4.24 9.06 -4.58
CA PRO A 278 -5.42 9.65 -5.23
C PRO A 278 -5.22 9.86 -6.73
N ARG A 279 -4.00 10.07 -7.19
CA ARG A 279 -3.70 10.31 -8.60
C ARG A 279 -3.79 9.06 -9.47
N MET A 280 -3.60 7.87 -8.90
CA MET A 280 -3.93 6.62 -9.60
C MET A 280 -5.42 6.52 -9.89
N TYR A 281 -6.27 6.87 -8.93
CA TYR A 281 -7.73 6.94 -9.14
C TYR A 281 -8.14 8.01 -10.14
N MET A 282 -7.54 9.21 -10.04
CA MET A 282 -7.79 10.30 -10.99
C MET A 282 -7.43 9.90 -12.43
N ALA A 283 -6.29 9.26 -12.61
CA ALA A 283 -5.82 8.84 -13.93
C ALA A 283 -6.79 7.86 -14.61
N VAL A 284 -7.33 6.90 -13.86
CA VAL A 284 -8.34 5.96 -14.36
C VAL A 284 -9.67 6.68 -14.65
N ALA A 285 -10.11 7.59 -13.76
CA ALA A 285 -11.34 8.33 -13.95
C ALA A 285 -11.29 9.30 -15.14
N GLN A 286 -10.13 9.91 -15.39
CA GLN A 286 -9.91 10.83 -16.51
C GLN A 286 -9.51 10.13 -17.81
N GLU A 287 -9.21 8.83 -17.76
CA GLU A 287 -8.59 8.09 -18.86
C GLU A 287 -7.31 8.78 -19.38
N ASP A 288 -6.50 9.32 -18.47
CA ASP A 288 -5.32 10.11 -18.78
C ASP A 288 -4.20 9.87 -17.77
N ARG A 289 -2.98 9.63 -18.25
CA ARG A 289 -1.82 9.39 -17.37
C ARG A 289 -1.32 10.65 -16.65
N TYR A 290 -1.75 11.84 -17.05
CA TYR A 290 -1.21 13.11 -16.58
C TYR A 290 -1.15 13.22 -15.03
N PRO A 291 -2.20 12.87 -14.26
CA PRO A 291 -2.12 12.97 -12.80
C PRO A 291 -0.97 12.17 -12.19
N MET A 292 -0.70 10.98 -12.71
CA MET A 292 0.42 10.15 -12.22
C MET A 292 1.78 10.68 -12.71
N THR A 293 1.88 11.05 -13.97
CA THR A 293 3.15 11.53 -14.53
C THR A 293 3.60 12.83 -13.89
N GLU A 294 2.67 13.72 -13.55
CA GLU A 294 2.94 14.98 -12.88
C GLU A 294 3.53 14.76 -11.48
N ILE A 295 2.89 13.95 -10.65
CA ILE A 295 3.38 13.73 -9.28
C ILE A 295 4.68 12.92 -9.24
N LEU A 296 4.85 11.97 -10.17
CA LEU A 296 6.10 11.22 -10.26
C LEU A 296 7.28 12.09 -10.70
N ALA A 297 7.04 13.10 -11.54
CA ALA A 297 8.05 14.08 -11.92
C ALA A 297 8.44 15.01 -10.76
N GLN A 298 7.55 15.21 -9.79
CA GLN A 298 7.80 15.99 -8.56
C GLN A 298 8.38 15.13 -7.43
N THR A 299 8.42 13.80 -7.59
CA THR A 299 8.94 12.89 -6.57
C THR A 299 10.46 12.91 -6.57
N PRO A 300 11.12 13.37 -5.49
CA PRO A 300 12.57 13.47 -5.43
C PRO A 300 13.22 12.09 -5.33
N GLU A 301 14.50 12.04 -5.68
CA GLU A 301 15.33 10.88 -5.42
C GLU A 301 15.51 10.68 -3.91
N ILE A 302 15.49 9.42 -3.49
CA ILE A 302 15.69 9.00 -2.11
C ILE A 302 17.00 8.21 -1.98
N PRO A 303 17.59 8.12 -0.76
CA PRO A 303 18.79 7.33 -0.57
C PRO A 303 18.64 5.89 -1.07
N PRO A 304 19.68 5.28 -1.63
CA PRO A 304 19.61 3.90 -2.17
C PRO A 304 19.17 2.85 -1.15
N THR A 305 19.36 3.12 0.13
CA THR A 305 18.91 2.29 1.24
C THR A 305 17.47 2.55 1.67
N CYS A 306 16.75 3.46 1.00
CA CYS A 306 15.39 3.82 1.34
C CYS A 306 14.40 3.35 0.27
N GLN A 307 13.10 3.35 0.62
CA GLN A 307 12.04 2.93 -0.29
C GLN A 307 10.73 3.69 -0.04
N TRP A 308 10.01 4.03 -1.09
CA TRP A 308 8.62 4.45 -0.99
C TRP A 308 7.71 3.27 -0.66
N ALA A 309 6.68 3.50 0.15
CA ALA A 309 5.55 2.59 0.33
C ALA A 309 4.36 3.11 -0.48
N VAL A 310 3.81 2.27 -1.35
CA VAL A 310 2.68 2.61 -2.21
C VAL A 310 1.46 1.78 -1.84
N PHE A 311 0.28 2.36 -1.93
CA PHE A 311 -0.97 1.70 -1.55
C PHE A 311 -2.15 2.29 -2.32
N LEU A 312 -3.22 1.51 -2.48
CA LEU A 312 -4.50 1.98 -3.03
C LEU A 312 -5.46 2.35 -1.93
N ARG A 313 -5.60 1.47 -0.95
CA ARG A 313 -6.43 1.67 0.24
C ARG A 313 -5.69 1.19 1.48
N ASN A 314 -6.11 1.74 2.62
CA ASN A 314 -5.71 1.33 3.95
C ASN A 314 -6.93 1.37 4.90
N HIS A 315 -6.69 1.35 6.20
CA HIS A 315 -7.71 1.41 7.25
C HIS A 315 -8.33 2.80 7.44
N ASP A 316 -7.72 3.85 6.87
CA ASP A 316 -8.19 5.24 6.92
C ASP A 316 -8.89 5.64 5.62
N GLU A 317 -9.44 6.83 5.61
CA GLU A 317 -10.00 7.43 4.41
C GLU A 317 -8.98 7.53 3.27
N LEU A 318 -9.45 7.45 2.03
CA LEU A 318 -8.67 7.88 0.86
C LEU A 318 -8.47 9.39 1.02
N THR A 319 -7.34 9.77 1.61
CA THR A 319 -7.06 11.17 1.92
C THR A 319 -6.88 12.01 0.66
N LEU A 320 -7.47 13.19 0.67
CA LEU A 320 -7.39 14.20 -0.38
C LEU A 320 -6.70 15.48 0.13
N GLU A 321 -5.86 15.38 1.15
CA GLU A 321 -5.09 16.51 1.67
C GLU A 321 -4.00 16.93 0.67
N MET A 322 -3.33 15.97 0.04
CA MET A 322 -2.21 16.20 -0.89
C MET A 322 -2.68 16.27 -2.35
N VAL A 323 -3.80 16.93 -2.58
CA VAL A 323 -4.32 17.29 -3.89
C VAL A 323 -4.80 18.76 -3.87
N THR A 324 -4.89 19.39 -5.03
CA THR A 324 -5.46 20.74 -5.15
C THR A 324 -6.96 20.75 -4.83
N HIS A 325 -7.52 21.90 -4.50
CA HIS A 325 -8.97 22.03 -4.27
C HIS A 325 -9.80 21.55 -5.47
N ARG A 326 -9.35 21.87 -6.69
CA ARG A 326 -10.01 21.43 -7.92
C ARG A 326 -9.98 19.91 -8.10
N GLU A 327 -8.85 19.27 -7.81
CA GLU A 327 -8.70 17.81 -7.83
C GLU A 327 -9.58 17.15 -6.76
N ARG A 328 -9.65 17.74 -5.56
CA ARG A 328 -10.49 17.26 -4.47
C ARG A 328 -11.98 17.28 -4.86
N ASP A 329 -12.46 18.40 -5.40
CA ASP A 329 -13.84 18.52 -5.86
C ASP A 329 -14.14 17.49 -6.95
N TYR A 330 -13.22 17.28 -7.89
CA TYR A 330 -13.33 16.25 -8.91
C TYR A 330 -13.41 14.84 -8.29
N MET A 331 -12.56 14.51 -7.35
CA MET A 331 -12.57 13.21 -6.67
C MET A 331 -13.87 12.98 -5.91
N TYR A 332 -14.41 13.99 -5.25
CA TYR A 332 -15.72 13.89 -4.58
C TYR A 332 -16.87 13.67 -5.57
N GLN A 333 -16.84 14.32 -6.71
CA GLN A 333 -17.83 14.12 -7.77
C GLN A 333 -17.77 12.72 -8.36
N MET A 334 -16.58 12.18 -8.54
CA MET A 334 -16.40 10.86 -9.16
C MET A 334 -16.63 9.70 -8.18
N TYR A 335 -16.19 9.83 -6.91
CA TYR A 335 -16.06 8.69 -6.01
C TYR A 335 -16.85 8.82 -4.70
N ALA A 336 -17.41 9.98 -4.40
CA ALA A 336 -18.13 10.26 -3.15
C ALA A 336 -19.31 11.22 -3.38
N VAL A 337 -20.21 10.85 -4.30
CA VAL A 337 -21.41 11.64 -4.64
C VAL A 337 -22.31 11.80 -3.42
N ASP A 338 -22.49 10.73 -2.65
CA ASP A 338 -23.18 10.81 -1.35
C ASP A 338 -22.24 11.42 -0.29
N PRO A 339 -22.61 12.53 0.37
CA PRO A 339 -21.80 13.14 1.41
C PRO A 339 -21.41 12.18 2.55
N ARG A 340 -22.20 11.15 2.83
CA ARG A 340 -21.91 10.13 3.84
C ARG A 340 -20.71 9.25 3.49
N MET A 341 -20.26 9.27 2.24
CA MET A 341 -19.03 8.61 1.80
C MET A 341 -17.78 9.41 2.16
N ARG A 342 -17.94 10.65 2.65
CA ARG A 342 -16.84 11.55 3.02
C ARG A 342 -16.60 11.51 4.52
N VAL A 343 -15.37 11.71 4.92
CA VAL A 343 -14.95 11.91 6.31
C VAL A 343 -13.67 12.74 6.32
N ASN A 344 -13.56 13.71 7.22
CA ASN A 344 -12.46 14.68 7.23
C ASN A 344 -12.19 15.25 5.82
N VAL A 345 -10.96 15.15 5.33
CA VAL A 345 -10.59 15.56 3.96
C VAL A 345 -10.34 14.31 3.10
N GLY A 346 -11.35 13.43 3.00
CA GLY A 346 -11.17 12.17 2.27
C GLY A 346 -12.45 11.38 2.01
N ILE A 347 -12.28 10.18 1.48
CA ILE A 347 -13.34 9.28 1.06
C ILE A 347 -13.23 7.95 1.81
N ARG A 348 -14.26 7.58 2.58
CA ARG A 348 -14.31 6.34 3.35
C ARG A 348 -14.95 5.20 2.57
N ARG A 349 -14.31 4.77 1.49
CA ARG A 349 -14.74 3.66 0.64
C ARG A 349 -13.59 2.67 0.42
N ARG A 350 -13.89 1.39 0.23
CA ARG A 350 -12.92 0.36 -0.20
C ARG A 350 -12.67 0.39 -1.70
N LEU A 351 -11.65 -0.33 -2.16
CA LEU A 351 -11.23 -0.37 -3.57
C LEU A 351 -12.35 -0.83 -4.50
N ALA A 352 -13.00 -1.95 -4.22
CA ALA A 352 -14.02 -2.50 -5.10
C ALA A 352 -15.22 -1.57 -5.30
N PRO A 353 -15.81 -0.96 -4.25
CA PRO A 353 -16.85 0.06 -4.42
C PRO A 353 -16.38 1.33 -5.13
N LEU A 354 -15.12 1.77 -4.94
CA LEU A 354 -14.56 2.90 -5.68
C LEU A 354 -14.48 2.63 -7.18
N MET A 355 -14.31 1.37 -7.56
CA MET A 355 -14.26 0.92 -8.96
C MET A 355 -15.59 0.40 -9.48
N ASP A 356 -16.71 0.66 -8.80
CA ASP A 356 -18.05 0.17 -9.16
C ASP A 356 -18.12 -1.36 -9.38
N ASN A 357 -17.28 -2.10 -8.66
CA ASN A 357 -17.08 -3.55 -8.80
C ASN A 357 -16.64 -4.01 -10.21
N ASP A 358 -16.09 -3.11 -11.00
CA ASP A 358 -15.50 -3.44 -12.31
C ASP A 358 -14.15 -4.15 -12.11
N LEU A 359 -14.11 -5.44 -12.40
CA LEU A 359 -12.92 -6.27 -12.20
C LEU A 359 -11.72 -5.84 -13.04
N ASP A 360 -11.94 -5.31 -14.23
CA ASP A 360 -10.85 -4.87 -15.09
C ASP A 360 -10.18 -3.60 -14.53
N ARG A 361 -10.98 -2.67 -14.01
CA ARG A 361 -10.48 -1.48 -13.29
C ARG A 361 -9.76 -1.86 -11.99
N ILE A 362 -10.29 -2.82 -11.22
CA ILE A 362 -9.66 -3.33 -9.99
C ILE A 362 -8.31 -3.99 -10.32
N LYS A 363 -8.25 -4.82 -11.37
CA LYS A 363 -7.02 -5.46 -11.83
C LYS A 363 -6.01 -4.45 -12.35
N LEU A 364 -6.45 -3.45 -13.11
CA LEU A 364 -5.58 -2.37 -13.59
C LEU A 364 -4.91 -1.63 -12.43
N LEU A 365 -5.70 -1.19 -11.43
CA LEU A 365 -5.14 -0.48 -10.27
C LEU A 365 -4.17 -1.36 -9.46
N ASN A 366 -4.50 -2.64 -9.25
CA ASN A 366 -3.58 -3.56 -8.58
C ASN A 366 -2.30 -3.83 -9.40
N SER A 367 -2.38 -3.85 -10.73
CA SER A 367 -1.20 -3.96 -11.58
C SER A 367 -0.28 -2.73 -11.45
N LEU A 368 -0.86 -1.54 -11.39
CA LEU A 368 -0.13 -0.30 -11.10
C LEU A 368 0.50 -0.36 -9.71
N LEU A 369 -0.28 -0.69 -8.68
CA LEU A 369 0.21 -0.85 -7.30
C LEU A 369 1.45 -1.77 -7.22
N LEU A 370 1.40 -2.90 -7.92
CA LEU A 370 2.44 -3.92 -7.86
C LEU A 370 3.63 -3.67 -8.80
N SER A 371 3.60 -2.65 -9.66
CA SER A 371 4.68 -2.33 -10.61
C SER A 371 5.26 -0.93 -10.47
N MET A 372 4.58 0.00 -9.79
CA MET A 372 5.10 1.34 -9.51
C MET A 372 6.36 1.30 -8.63
N PRO A 373 7.21 2.35 -8.67
CA PRO A 373 8.37 2.43 -7.80
C PRO A 373 7.95 2.49 -6.32
N GLY A 374 8.30 1.47 -5.57
CA GLY A 374 7.96 1.35 -4.17
C GLY A 374 7.55 -0.07 -3.77
N SER A 375 7.38 -0.29 -2.47
CA SER A 375 6.86 -1.54 -1.91
C SER A 375 5.35 -1.43 -1.72
N PRO A 376 4.56 -2.32 -2.31
CA PRO A 376 3.10 -2.25 -2.27
C PRO A 376 2.55 -2.70 -0.92
N ILE A 377 1.49 -2.02 -0.49
CA ILE A 377 0.67 -2.40 0.66
C ILE A 377 -0.73 -2.74 0.16
N ILE A 378 -1.18 -3.95 0.50
CA ILE A 378 -2.51 -4.47 0.20
C ILE A 378 -3.31 -4.47 1.50
N TYR A 379 -4.47 -3.85 1.50
CA TYR A 379 -5.38 -3.84 2.64
C TYR A 379 -6.21 -5.12 2.66
N TYR A 380 -6.35 -5.78 3.83
CA TYR A 380 -7.06 -7.06 3.93
C TYR A 380 -8.45 -7.00 3.29
N GLY A 381 -8.79 -8.02 2.53
CA GLY A 381 -10.06 -8.12 1.81
C GLY A 381 -10.08 -7.48 0.43
N ASP A 382 -9.12 -6.59 0.09
CA ASP A 382 -9.05 -6.03 -1.26
C ASP A 382 -8.66 -7.10 -2.29
N GLU A 383 -7.93 -8.14 -1.86
CA GLU A 383 -7.55 -9.29 -2.70
C GLU A 383 -8.73 -10.16 -3.14
N ILE A 384 -9.88 -10.04 -2.45
CA ILE A 384 -11.14 -10.71 -2.83
C ILE A 384 -12.21 -9.74 -3.31
N GLY A 385 -11.92 -8.42 -3.35
CA GLY A 385 -12.89 -7.39 -3.73
C GLY A 385 -13.96 -7.12 -2.68
N MET A 386 -13.59 -7.14 -1.38
CA MET A 386 -14.52 -6.78 -0.31
C MET A 386 -15.08 -5.37 -0.50
N GLY A 387 -16.36 -5.22 -0.23
CA GLY A 387 -17.03 -3.93 -0.15
C GLY A 387 -16.91 -3.25 1.20
N ASP A 388 -17.68 -2.18 1.35
CA ASP A 388 -17.77 -1.39 2.58
C ASP A 388 -19.23 -1.09 2.95
N ASN A 389 -19.41 -0.57 4.17
CA ASN A 389 -20.68 -0.03 4.62
C ASN A 389 -20.47 1.42 5.11
N PHE A 390 -20.52 2.38 4.20
CA PHE A 390 -20.29 3.79 4.51
C PHE A 390 -21.40 4.44 5.37
N TYR A 391 -22.46 3.71 5.73
CA TYR A 391 -23.46 4.15 6.71
C TYR A 391 -22.98 3.97 8.16
N LEU A 392 -21.95 3.16 8.41
CA LEU A 392 -21.32 3.07 9.72
C LEU A 392 -20.49 4.34 9.97
N GLY A 393 -20.53 4.80 11.21
CA GLY A 393 -19.85 6.03 11.61
C GLY A 393 -18.33 5.95 11.41
N ASP A 394 -17.68 7.10 11.35
CA ASP A 394 -16.23 7.25 11.13
C ASP A 394 -15.74 6.41 9.94
N ARG A 395 -14.63 5.71 10.08
CA ARG A 395 -14.02 4.79 9.09
C ARG A 395 -14.44 3.33 9.27
N ASN A 396 -15.36 3.06 10.20
CA ASN A 396 -15.76 1.70 10.58
C ASN A 396 -16.29 0.86 9.41
N GLY A 397 -16.94 1.50 8.44
CA GLY A 397 -17.48 0.80 7.26
C GLY A 397 -16.44 0.06 6.42
N MET A 398 -15.17 0.46 6.50
CA MET A 398 -14.06 -0.19 5.79
C MET A 398 -13.33 -1.22 6.67
N ARG A 399 -13.66 -1.32 7.96
CA ARG A 399 -12.98 -2.12 8.99
C ARG A 399 -13.82 -3.33 9.43
N THR A 400 -14.71 -3.79 8.55
CA THR A 400 -15.65 -4.88 8.81
C THR A 400 -14.95 -6.25 8.84
N PRO A 401 -15.58 -7.29 9.43
CA PRO A 401 -15.02 -8.64 9.48
C PRO A 401 -14.64 -9.18 8.10
N MET A 402 -13.50 -9.89 8.03
CA MET A 402 -13.04 -10.58 6.83
C MET A 402 -14.06 -11.65 6.39
N GLN A 403 -14.31 -11.74 5.09
CA GLN A 403 -15.31 -12.63 4.50
C GLN A 403 -14.67 -13.96 4.06
N TRP A 404 -14.71 -14.97 4.96
CA TRP A 404 -14.09 -16.27 4.73
C TRP A 404 -14.99 -17.24 3.95
N THR A 405 -16.25 -17.34 4.35
CA THR A 405 -17.21 -18.29 3.79
C THR A 405 -18.60 -17.64 3.63
N PRO A 406 -19.52 -18.24 2.86
CA PRO A 406 -20.89 -17.76 2.76
C PRO A 406 -21.74 -18.05 4.02
N ASP A 407 -21.15 -18.69 5.03
CA ASP A 407 -21.85 -19.08 6.25
C ASP A 407 -22.09 -17.90 7.19
N ARG A 408 -22.80 -18.17 8.30
CA ARG A 408 -23.10 -17.21 9.36
C ARG A 408 -21.85 -16.41 9.75
N ASN A 409 -22.03 -15.10 9.92
CA ASN A 409 -20.96 -14.14 10.27
C ASN A 409 -19.79 -14.15 9.27
N ALA A 410 -20.04 -14.47 8.00
CA ALA A 410 -19.01 -14.57 6.96
C ALA A 410 -17.94 -15.64 7.26
N GLY A 411 -18.21 -16.61 8.11
CA GLY A 411 -17.20 -17.56 8.59
C GLY A 411 -16.10 -16.94 9.47
N PHE A 412 -16.26 -15.67 9.85
CA PHE A 412 -15.32 -14.94 10.70
C PHE A 412 -15.41 -15.37 12.17
N SER A 413 -16.61 -15.61 12.69
CA SER A 413 -16.89 -15.88 14.10
C SER A 413 -18.05 -16.87 14.28
N ARG A 414 -18.00 -17.64 15.35
CA ARG A 414 -19.10 -18.52 15.83
C ARG A 414 -20.02 -17.82 16.82
N ALA A 415 -19.73 -16.57 17.19
CA ALA A 415 -20.54 -15.79 18.11
C ALA A 415 -21.96 -15.55 17.58
N ASP A 416 -22.86 -15.12 18.47
CA ASP A 416 -24.11 -14.51 18.04
C ASP A 416 -23.84 -13.23 17.24
N PRO A 417 -24.56 -12.97 16.13
CA PRO A 417 -24.32 -11.81 15.28
C PRO A 417 -24.34 -10.47 16.04
N GLN A 418 -25.13 -10.39 17.12
CA GLN A 418 -25.22 -9.20 17.97
C GLN A 418 -23.96 -8.93 18.80
N ARG A 419 -23.08 -9.93 18.95
CA ARG A 419 -21.81 -9.82 19.69
C ARG A 419 -20.64 -9.41 18.82
N LEU A 420 -20.82 -9.39 17.50
CA LEU A 420 -19.75 -8.96 16.61
C LEU A 420 -19.40 -7.49 16.86
N TYR A 421 -18.11 -7.18 16.85
CA TYR A 421 -17.62 -5.81 17.03
C TYR A 421 -18.15 -4.85 15.96
N LEU A 422 -18.40 -5.34 14.74
CA LEU A 422 -19.08 -4.69 13.62
C LEU A 422 -19.84 -5.74 12.81
N PRO A 423 -20.94 -5.38 12.15
CA PRO A 423 -21.65 -6.29 11.27
C PRO A 423 -20.80 -6.61 10.02
N PRO A 424 -20.86 -7.85 9.48
CA PRO A 424 -20.30 -8.16 8.18
C PRO A 424 -21.07 -7.41 7.09
N ILE A 425 -20.48 -7.29 5.91
CA ILE A 425 -21.15 -6.67 4.76
C ILE A 425 -22.30 -7.59 4.29
N MET A 426 -23.50 -7.02 4.21
CA MET A 426 -24.75 -7.72 3.87
C MET A 426 -25.31 -7.27 2.51
N ASP A 427 -24.62 -6.36 1.82
CA ASP A 427 -25.01 -5.85 0.50
C ASP A 427 -25.08 -7.00 -0.52
N PRO A 428 -26.07 -7.03 -1.45
CA PRO A 428 -26.21 -8.08 -2.45
C PRO A 428 -24.99 -8.25 -3.38
N ILE A 429 -24.23 -7.17 -3.62
CA ILE A 429 -23.06 -7.18 -4.52
C ILE A 429 -21.80 -7.57 -3.75
N TYR A 430 -21.59 -6.96 -2.57
CA TYR A 430 -20.34 -7.06 -1.80
C TYR A 430 -20.46 -7.96 -0.56
N GLY A 431 -21.66 -8.42 -0.24
CA GLY A 431 -21.92 -9.24 0.94
C GLY A 431 -21.16 -10.57 0.91
N PHE A 432 -20.90 -11.12 2.07
CA PHE A 432 -20.10 -12.34 2.22
C PHE A 432 -20.67 -13.57 1.50
N GLN A 433 -21.94 -13.55 1.16
CA GLN A 433 -22.56 -14.60 0.34
C GLN A 433 -22.09 -14.56 -1.12
N ALA A 434 -21.83 -13.36 -1.65
CA ALA A 434 -21.34 -13.15 -3.01
C ALA A 434 -19.80 -13.09 -3.06
N VAL A 435 -19.17 -12.45 -2.07
CA VAL A 435 -17.74 -12.19 -2.03
C VAL A 435 -17.13 -12.88 -0.80
N ASN A 436 -16.42 -13.98 -0.99
CA ASN A 436 -15.75 -14.69 0.10
C ASN A 436 -14.54 -15.49 -0.39
N VAL A 437 -13.63 -15.80 0.53
CA VAL A 437 -12.40 -16.54 0.26
C VAL A 437 -12.68 -17.94 -0.26
N GLU A 438 -13.65 -18.66 0.34
CA GLU A 438 -13.92 -20.07 -0.02
C GLU A 438 -14.35 -20.21 -1.47
N ALA A 439 -15.30 -19.39 -1.91
CA ALA A 439 -15.78 -19.41 -3.30
C ALA A 439 -14.66 -19.03 -4.29
N GLN A 440 -13.89 -17.99 -3.98
CA GLN A 440 -12.83 -17.52 -4.87
C GLN A 440 -11.63 -18.48 -4.95
N ARG A 441 -11.33 -19.22 -3.90
CA ARG A 441 -10.29 -20.28 -3.97
C ARG A 441 -10.62 -21.37 -4.97
N ARG A 442 -11.90 -21.70 -5.14
CA ARG A 442 -12.36 -22.75 -6.05
C ARG A 442 -12.42 -22.29 -7.51
N GLU A 443 -12.48 -20.99 -7.75
CA GLU A 443 -12.62 -20.40 -9.08
C GLU A 443 -11.27 -19.93 -9.62
N PRO A 444 -10.67 -20.61 -10.63
CA PRO A 444 -9.34 -20.25 -11.14
C PRO A 444 -9.22 -18.83 -11.70
N SER A 445 -10.30 -18.28 -12.22
CA SER A 445 -10.36 -16.93 -12.79
C SER A 445 -10.70 -15.83 -11.77
N SER A 446 -10.92 -16.18 -10.50
CA SER A 446 -11.27 -15.24 -9.44
C SER A 446 -10.22 -14.16 -9.24
N LEU A 447 -10.62 -13.04 -8.65
CA LEU A 447 -9.71 -11.95 -8.28
C LEU A 447 -8.61 -12.47 -7.33
N LEU A 448 -8.95 -13.28 -6.32
CA LEU A 448 -7.98 -13.86 -5.40
C LEU A 448 -6.89 -14.67 -6.12
N ASN A 449 -7.27 -15.58 -7.00
CA ASN A 449 -6.31 -16.42 -7.71
C ASN A 449 -5.50 -15.59 -8.74
N TRP A 450 -6.09 -14.56 -9.31
CA TRP A 450 -5.39 -13.62 -10.16
C TRP A 450 -4.36 -12.81 -9.34
N MET A 451 -4.71 -12.29 -8.16
CA MET A 451 -3.80 -11.56 -7.26
C MET A 451 -2.61 -12.42 -6.84
N LYS A 452 -2.84 -13.70 -6.50
CA LYS A 452 -1.75 -14.64 -6.18
C LYS A 452 -0.72 -14.74 -7.32
N ARG A 453 -1.21 -14.89 -8.57
CA ARG A 453 -0.32 -14.94 -9.75
C ARG A 453 0.46 -13.65 -9.92
N LEU A 454 -0.21 -12.51 -9.81
CA LEU A 454 0.42 -11.21 -9.99
C LEU A 454 1.50 -10.93 -8.92
N ILE A 455 1.22 -11.28 -7.66
CA ILE A 455 2.19 -11.18 -6.55
C ILE A 455 3.38 -12.11 -6.79
N ALA A 456 3.13 -13.34 -7.26
CA ALA A 456 4.19 -14.30 -7.58
C ALA A 456 5.12 -13.77 -8.68
N VAL A 457 4.56 -13.18 -9.74
CA VAL A 457 5.34 -12.54 -10.81
C VAL A 457 6.18 -11.40 -10.26
N ARG A 458 5.59 -10.48 -9.46
CA ARG A 458 6.35 -9.38 -8.87
C ARG A 458 7.53 -9.90 -8.02
N LYS A 459 7.31 -10.92 -7.20
CA LYS A 459 8.36 -11.48 -6.33
C LYS A 459 9.48 -12.19 -7.08
N ALA A 460 9.18 -12.74 -8.27
CA ALA A 460 10.17 -13.39 -9.11
C ALA A 460 11.14 -12.40 -9.77
N HIS A 461 10.77 -11.11 -9.84
CA HIS A 461 11.51 -10.08 -10.59
C HIS A 461 11.90 -8.92 -9.66
N LYS A 462 13.18 -8.87 -9.26
CA LYS A 462 13.70 -7.82 -8.36
C LYS A 462 13.64 -6.42 -8.94
N ALA A 463 13.58 -6.28 -10.27
CA ALA A 463 13.41 -5.00 -10.92
C ALA A 463 12.17 -4.23 -10.46
N PHE A 464 11.08 -4.89 -10.04
CA PHE A 464 9.91 -4.21 -9.46
C PHE A 464 10.19 -3.54 -8.12
N GLY A 465 10.97 -4.18 -7.24
CA GLY A 465 11.28 -3.66 -5.91
C GLY A 465 12.50 -2.75 -5.89
N ARG A 466 13.56 -3.11 -6.61
CA ARG A 466 14.89 -2.49 -6.54
C ARG A 466 15.28 -1.69 -7.77
N GLY A 467 14.53 -1.87 -8.86
CA GLY A 467 14.88 -1.29 -10.14
C GLY A 467 14.67 0.22 -10.22
N SER A 468 15.45 0.83 -11.11
CA SER A 468 15.19 2.21 -11.54
C SER A 468 13.81 2.31 -12.20
N PHE A 469 13.32 3.53 -12.32
CA PHE A 469 12.06 3.84 -12.99
C PHE A 469 12.32 4.84 -14.11
N SER A 470 11.96 4.47 -15.32
CA SER A 470 12.08 5.34 -16.51
C SER A 470 10.74 5.41 -17.23
N MET A 471 10.11 6.57 -17.18
CA MET A 471 8.83 6.80 -17.82
C MET A 471 9.02 6.89 -19.35
N LEU A 472 8.11 6.25 -20.09
CA LEU A 472 7.97 6.43 -21.53
C LEU A 472 6.86 7.46 -21.80
N HIS A 473 7.02 8.23 -22.85
CA HIS A 473 6.08 9.31 -23.20
C HIS A 473 5.44 9.08 -24.57
N PRO A 474 4.62 8.00 -24.74
CA PRO A 474 3.95 7.78 -26.02
C PRO A 474 2.96 8.91 -26.34
N GLY A 475 2.67 9.11 -27.63
CA GLY A 475 1.71 10.12 -28.07
C GLY A 475 0.29 9.93 -27.50
N ASN A 476 -0.14 8.67 -27.33
CA ASN A 476 -1.43 8.36 -26.72
C ASN A 476 -1.41 8.57 -25.19
N ARG A 477 -2.08 9.60 -24.70
CA ARG A 477 -2.13 9.97 -23.26
C ARG A 477 -2.91 8.97 -22.40
N LYS A 478 -3.74 8.11 -23.00
CA LYS A 478 -4.50 7.07 -22.29
C LYS A 478 -3.63 5.87 -21.91
N ILE A 479 -2.44 5.78 -22.48
CA ILE A 479 -1.46 4.72 -22.15
C ILE A 479 -0.42 5.26 -21.20
N PHE A 480 -0.25 4.58 -20.08
CA PHE A 480 0.82 4.79 -19.13
C PHE A 480 1.87 3.69 -19.29
N ALA A 481 3.07 4.05 -19.71
CA ALA A 481 4.13 3.09 -19.97
C ALA A 481 5.45 3.53 -19.35
N TYR A 482 6.20 2.56 -18.82
CA TYR A 482 7.49 2.79 -18.16
C TYR A 482 8.34 1.52 -18.14
N VAL A 483 9.62 1.70 -17.86
CA VAL A 483 10.60 0.61 -17.76
C VAL A 483 11.18 0.57 -16.35
N ARG A 484 11.30 -0.66 -15.81
CA ARG A 484 12.01 -0.96 -14.57
C ARG A 484 13.29 -1.73 -14.89
N GLN A 485 14.44 -1.32 -14.33
CA GLN A 485 15.73 -1.97 -14.62
C GLN A 485 16.51 -2.24 -13.34
N HIS A 486 17.03 -3.47 -13.21
CA HIS A 486 17.86 -3.88 -12.09
C HIS A 486 18.84 -4.99 -12.51
N GLU A 487 20.15 -4.80 -12.31
CA GLU A 487 21.19 -5.82 -12.54
C GLU A 487 21.06 -6.57 -13.89
N GLY A 488 20.76 -5.84 -14.96
CA GLY A 488 20.60 -6.42 -16.30
C GLY A 488 19.18 -6.92 -16.62
N GLU A 489 18.31 -7.03 -15.62
CA GLU A 489 16.90 -7.30 -15.84
C GLU A 489 16.18 -6.03 -16.29
N VAL A 490 15.38 -6.14 -17.35
CA VAL A 490 14.58 -5.04 -17.92
C VAL A 490 13.13 -5.47 -18.00
N ILE A 491 12.25 -4.73 -17.35
CA ILE A 491 10.80 -4.96 -17.41
C ILE A 491 10.11 -3.73 -17.98
N LEU A 492 9.39 -3.92 -19.09
CA LEU A 492 8.48 -2.95 -19.67
C LEU A 492 7.08 -3.15 -19.10
N CYS A 493 6.50 -2.10 -18.56
CA CYS A 493 5.12 -2.06 -18.09
C CYS A 493 4.32 -1.11 -18.99
N ALA A 494 3.15 -1.55 -19.45
CA ALA A 494 2.21 -0.73 -20.22
C ALA A 494 0.80 -0.96 -19.72
N ALA A 495 0.06 0.12 -19.44
CA ALA A 495 -1.28 0.10 -18.90
C ALA A 495 -2.21 1.02 -19.71
N ASN A 496 -3.38 0.51 -20.09
CA ASN A 496 -4.43 1.30 -20.72
C ASN A 496 -5.40 1.81 -19.64
N LEU A 497 -5.41 3.11 -19.43
CA LEU A 497 -6.26 3.77 -18.42
C LEU A 497 -7.71 3.95 -18.91
N ALA A 498 -7.95 3.77 -20.20
CA ALA A 498 -9.26 3.97 -20.81
C ALA A 498 -10.11 2.70 -20.85
N ARG A 499 -11.41 2.87 -20.86
CA ARG A 499 -12.40 1.79 -21.02
C ARG A 499 -12.44 1.16 -22.41
N SER A 500 -11.86 1.82 -23.42
CA SER A 500 -11.79 1.33 -24.80
C SER A 500 -10.37 0.88 -25.17
N ALA A 501 -10.28 -0.04 -26.12
CA ALA A 501 -8.98 -0.46 -26.66
C ALA A 501 -8.19 0.74 -27.21
N GLN A 502 -6.89 0.78 -26.92
CA GLN A 502 -6.00 1.87 -27.30
C GLN A 502 -4.75 1.34 -28.00
N PRO A 503 -4.44 1.86 -29.19
CA PRO A 503 -3.15 1.63 -29.82
C PRO A 503 -2.08 2.53 -29.18
N VAL A 504 -0.85 2.05 -29.15
CA VAL A 504 0.29 2.82 -28.68
C VAL A 504 1.56 2.45 -29.45
N GLU A 505 2.32 3.44 -29.82
CA GLU A 505 3.67 3.33 -30.35
C GLU A 505 4.65 3.69 -29.23
N LEU A 506 5.55 2.75 -28.90
CA LEU A 506 6.56 2.93 -27.86
C LEU A 506 7.95 3.02 -28.51
N ASP A 507 8.69 4.07 -28.18
CA ASP A 507 10.12 4.13 -28.53
C ASP A 507 10.90 3.19 -27.61
N LEU A 508 11.23 2.02 -28.14
CA LEU A 508 12.04 1.00 -27.47
C LEU A 508 13.39 0.79 -28.19
N SER A 509 13.81 1.73 -29.04
CA SER A 509 15.04 1.62 -29.89
C SER A 509 16.29 1.26 -29.07
N ARG A 510 16.40 1.74 -27.82
CA ARG A 510 17.50 1.40 -26.91
C ARG A 510 17.55 -0.08 -26.50
N PHE A 511 16.48 -0.82 -26.73
CA PHE A 511 16.34 -2.25 -26.44
C PHE A 511 16.28 -3.12 -27.71
N ARG A 512 16.72 -2.58 -28.82
CA ARG A 512 16.74 -3.29 -30.11
C ARG A 512 17.34 -4.69 -30.00
N GLY A 513 16.69 -5.65 -30.61
CA GLY A 513 17.08 -7.06 -30.63
C GLY A 513 16.58 -7.87 -29.43
N LEU A 514 16.08 -7.22 -28.39
CA LEU A 514 15.45 -7.94 -27.27
C LEU A 514 14.02 -8.38 -27.64
N VAL A 515 13.59 -9.49 -27.08
CA VAL A 515 12.25 -10.05 -27.26
C VAL A 515 11.42 -9.76 -26.01
N PRO A 516 10.30 -9.02 -26.12
CA PRO A 516 9.38 -8.84 -25.01
C PRO A 516 8.66 -10.16 -24.71
N VAL A 517 8.82 -10.67 -23.50
CA VAL A 517 8.10 -11.88 -23.01
C VAL A 517 7.09 -11.43 -21.98
N GLU A 518 5.81 -11.61 -22.28
CA GLU A 518 4.71 -11.25 -21.36
C GLU A 518 4.78 -12.13 -20.10
N LEU A 519 4.73 -11.52 -18.91
CA LEU A 519 5.09 -12.19 -17.66
C LEU A 519 3.97 -13.05 -17.05
N MET A 520 2.71 -12.75 -17.35
CA MET A 520 1.57 -13.51 -16.78
C MET A 520 1.34 -14.82 -17.54
N GLY A 521 1.50 -14.81 -18.87
CA GLY A 521 1.28 -15.96 -19.74
C GLY A 521 2.55 -16.60 -20.28
N GLY A 522 3.72 -15.95 -20.09
CA GLY A 522 5.00 -16.42 -20.63
C GLY A 522 5.09 -16.32 -22.16
N THR A 523 4.25 -15.51 -22.79
CA THR A 523 4.15 -15.43 -24.25
C THR A 523 5.18 -14.46 -24.81
N PRO A 524 6.09 -14.90 -25.72
CA PRO A 524 6.99 -14.00 -26.42
C PRO A 524 6.23 -13.19 -27.48
N PHE A 525 6.63 -11.93 -27.63
CA PHE A 525 6.15 -11.00 -28.64
C PHE A 525 7.24 -10.78 -29.72
N PRO A 526 6.93 -10.11 -30.84
CA PRO A 526 7.93 -9.82 -31.85
C PRO A 526 9.17 -9.10 -31.30
N PRO A 527 10.38 -9.39 -31.80
CA PRO A 527 11.60 -8.70 -31.40
C PRO A 527 11.49 -7.18 -31.62
N ILE A 528 12.12 -6.42 -30.74
CA ILE A 528 12.21 -4.97 -30.86
C ILE A 528 13.15 -4.61 -32.02
N GLY A 529 12.62 -3.89 -33.01
CA GLY A 529 13.33 -3.40 -34.17
C GLY A 529 13.73 -1.92 -34.07
N ASP A 530 13.96 -1.31 -35.25
CA ASP A 530 14.28 0.13 -35.37
C ASP A 530 13.05 1.04 -35.38
N GLN A 531 11.87 0.47 -35.67
CA GLN A 531 10.61 1.21 -35.71
C GLN A 531 9.97 1.28 -34.31
N PRO A 532 9.16 2.30 -34.03
CA PRO A 532 8.36 2.33 -32.80
C PRO A 532 7.59 1.02 -32.59
N TYR A 533 7.60 0.51 -31.38
CA TYR A 533 6.98 -0.76 -31.04
C TYR A 533 5.47 -0.58 -30.86
N LEU A 534 4.69 -1.12 -31.78
CA LEU A 534 3.24 -0.99 -31.80
C LEU A 534 2.59 -2.05 -30.89
N LEU A 535 1.76 -1.60 -29.96
CA LEU A 535 0.89 -2.45 -29.15
C LEU A 535 -0.55 -1.93 -29.24
N THR A 536 -1.51 -2.84 -29.07
CA THR A 536 -2.90 -2.49 -28.83
C THR A 536 -3.34 -3.16 -27.52
N LEU A 537 -3.74 -2.34 -26.55
CA LEU A 537 -4.19 -2.83 -25.26
C LEU A 537 -5.72 -2.72 -25.18
N PRO A 538 -6.43 -3.79 -24.83
CA PRO A 538 -7.87 -3.74 -24.49
C PRO A 538 -8.16 -2.70 -23.41
N GLY A 539 -9.44 -2.34 -23.24
CA GLY A 539 -9.86 -1.41 -22.19
C GLY A 539 -9.41 -1.90 -20.81
N HIS A 540 -8.84 -1.00 -20.02
CA HIS A 540 -8.31 -1.27 -18.67
C HIS A 540 -7.30 -2.43 -18.57
N ALA A 541 -6.72 -2.87 -19.70
CA ALA A 541 -5.70 -3.90 -19.70
C ALA A 541 -4.32 -3.35 -19.33
N PHE A 542 -3.47 -4.26 -18.85
CA PHE A 542 -2.06 -4.00 -18.63
C PHE A 542 -1.23 -5.15 -19.18
N LEU A 543 0.03 -4.87 -19.50
CA LEU A 543 1.02 -5.84 -19.94
C LEU A 543 2.34 -5.57 -19.22
N TRP A 544 2.94 -6.62 -18.68
CA TRP A 544 4.28 -6.61 -18.13
C TRP A 544 5.16 -7.52 -18.97
N PHE A 545 6.23 -6.99 -19.53
CA PHE A 545 7.16 -7.74 -20.35
C PHE A 545 8.55 -7.76 -19.75
N ARG A 546 9.15 -8.92 -19.65
CA ARG A 546 10.60 -9.03 -19.52
C ARG A 546 11.22 -8.92 -20.91
N LEU A 547 12.14 -7.99 -21.10
CA LEU A 547 12.89 -7.84 -22.34
C LEU A 547 14.10 -8.79 -22.31
N ALA A 548 14.03 -9.89 -23.06
CA ALA A 548 14.97 -10.99 -22.97
C ALA A 548 15.80 -11.14 -24.27
N PRO A 549 17.13 -11.26 -24.17
CA PRO A 549 17.97 -11.48 -25.36
C PRO A 549 17.86 -12.89 -25.92
N GLU A 550 17.49 -13.87 -25.10
CA GLU A 550 17.53 -15.31 -25.41
C GLU A 550 16.18 -15.93 -25.75
N ALA A 551 15.08 -15.17 -25.63
CA ALA A 551 13.79 -15.70 -25.99
C ALA A 551 13.69 -15.82 -27.53
N GLY A 552 13.40 -17.02 -28.03
CA GLY A 552 13.05 -17.19 -29.41
C GLY A 552 11.85 -16.34 -29.82
N ALA A 553 11.83 -15.81 -31.03
CA ALA A 553 10.63 -15.18 -31.56
C ALA A 553 9.45 -16.19 -31.49
N PRO A 554 8.20 -15.74 -31.29
CA PRO A 554 7.06 -16.65 -31.29
C PRO A 554 6.98 -17.43 -32.59
N ASP A 555 6.50 -18.70 -32.54
CA ASP A 555 6.40 -19.58 -33.70
C ASP A 555 5.62 -18.98 -34.88
N TRP A 556 4.69 -18.07 -34.59
CA TRP A 556 3.91 -17.35 -35.61
C TRP A 556 4.66 -16.14 -36.22
N HIS A 557 5.77 -15.71 -35.60
CA HIS A 557 6.64 -14.65 -36.12
C HIS A 557 7.77 -15.29 -36.91
N GLN A 558 7.47 -15.73 -38.08
CA GLN A 558 8.50 -16.10 -39.03
C GLN A 558 9.13 -14.81 -39.57
N LEU A 559 10.45 -14.64 -39.35
CA LEU A 559 11.23 -13.70 -40.14
C LEU A 559 10.99 -14.07 -41.59
N GLN A 560 10.29 -13.23 -42.34
CA GLN A 560 10.20 -13.41 -43.78
C GLN A 560 11.66 -13.44 -44.27
N PRO A 561 12.10 -14.52 -44.92
CA PRO A 561 13.39 -14.48 -45.57
C PRO A 561 13.39 -13.26 -46.49
N PRO A 562 14.52 -12.57 -46.63
CA PRO A 562 14.62 -11.45 -47.57
C PRO A 562 14.00 -11.93 -48.87
N PRO A 563 13.13 -11.11 -49.50
CA PRO A 563 12.46 -11.52 -50.74
C PRO A 563 13.54 -12.10 -51.67
N ALA A 564 13.38 -13.39 -52.02
CA ALA A 564 14.28 -14.01 -52.94
C ALA A 564 14.35 -13.07 -54.14
N GLU A 565 15.57 -12.64 -54.49
CA GLU A 565 15.76 -11.94 -55.77
C GLU A 565 15.26 -12.87 -56.85
N LEU A 566 14.01 -12.67 -57.22
CA LEU A 566 13.41 -13.40 -58.32
C LEU A 566 14.16 -12.97 -59.57
N PRO A 567 14.80 -13.90 -60.30
CA PRO A 567 15.46 -13.55 -61.55
C PRO A 567 14.42 -12.88 -62.45
N VAL A 568 14.75 -11.67 -62.92
CA VAL A 568 13.92 -10.96 -63.88
C VAL A 568 14.04 -11.68 -65.22
N LEU A 569 13.02 -12.45 -65.57
CA LEU A 569 12.89 -13.08 -66.85
C LEU A 569 12.31 -12.06 -67.83
N VAL A 570 13.18 -11.55 -68.74
CA VAL A 570 12.73 -10.72 -69.85
C VAL A 570 12.22 -11.64 -70.97
N LEU A 571 10.90 -11.71 -71.13
CA LEU A 571 10.25 -12.43 -72.20
C LEU A 571 10.29 -11.58 -73.45
N THR A 572 11.16 -11.95 -74.35
CA THR A 572 11.25 -11.33 -75.69
C THR A 572 10.19 -11.89 -76.67
N VAL A 573 9.47 -12.93 -76.28
CA VAL A 573 8.43 -13.59 -77.09
C VAL A 573 7.31 -13.98 -76.05
N GLY A 574 6.12 -13.61 -76.32
CA GLY A 574 4.95 -13.63 -75.35
C GLY A 574 4.84 -14.81 -74.41
N LEU A 575 4.06 -14.62 -73.29
CA LEU A 575 3.88 -15.57 -72.21
C LEU A 575 3.51 -17.02 -72.58
N ALA A 576 2.94 -17.24 -73.81
CA ALA A 576 2.55 -18.56 -74.30
C ALA A 576 3.75 -19.53 -74.48
N THR A 577 4.96 -19.04 -74.58
CA THR A 577 6.15 -19.89 -74.71
C THR A 577 6.64 -20.47 -73.39
N PHE A 578 6.20 -19.97 -72.30
CA PHE A 578 6.60 -20.43 -70.97
C PHE A 578 5.70 -21.56 -70.38
N PHE A 579 4.48 -21.70 -70.91
CA PHE A 579 3.57 -22.78 -70.57
C PHE A 579 3.37 -23.68 -71.79
N PRO A 580 4.24 -24.66 -72.03
CA PRO A 580 3.96 -25.64 -73.08
C PRO A 580 2.70 -26.37 -72.68
N GLU A 581 1.60 -26.22 -73.46
CA GLU A 581 0.41 -26.99 -73.33
C GLU A 581 0.76 -28.47 -73.33
N ARG A 582 0.56 -29.10 -72.13
CA ARG A 582 0.38 -30.56 -72.10
C ARG A 582 -1.01 -30.86 -72.68
N ILE A 583 -1.11 -30.78 -73.98
CA ILE A 583 -2.20 -31.48 -74.66
C ILE A 583 -1.74 -32.92 -74.75
N GLY A 584 -2.00 -33.69 -73.72
CA GLY A 584 -1.88 -35.13 -73.73
C GLY A 584 -3.10 -35.69 -74.45
N ALA A 585 -2.97 -36.15 -75.57
CA ALA A 585 -3.91 -36.96 -76.31
C ALA A 585 -4.41 -38.16 -75.46
N ALA A 586 -5.63 -38.13 -75.05
CA ALA A 586 -6.39 -39.38 -74.86
C ALA A 586 -7.05 -39.72 -76.17
N ARG A 587 -6.52 -40.67 -76.85
CA ARG A 587 -7.25 -41.48 -77.83
C ARG A 587 -6.60 -42.86 -77.94
N THR A 588 -7.28 -43.78 -77.46
CA THR A 588 -7.90 -45.08 -77.72
C THR A 588 -7.81 -45.98 -76.54
#